data_896d06a3385b52471816d494c9827fa1
#
_entry.id   896d06a3385b52471816d494c9827fa1
#
_cell.length_a   1.000
_cell.length_b   1.000
_cell.length_c   1.000
_cell.angle_alpha   90.00
_cell.angle_beta   90.00
_cell.angle_gamma   90.00
#
_symmetry.space_group_name_H-M   'P 1'
#
loop_
_entity.id
_entity.type
_entity.pdbx_description
1 polymer ?
#
loop_
_entity_poly.entity_id
_entity_poly.type
_entity_poly.pdbx_seq_one_letter_code
_entity_poly.pdbx_strand_id
1 'polypeptide(L)'
;VVINAGHGDDEIDVAGIRASATAGDEVSDHVVRYSISNGPTVALLAQGHPLNIVTNSGSPEPVLLHFALLGLTLEWLASNALPAGEQPIPEGLEERAAALALQALGAAHG
;
A
#
# COMPACT_ATOMS: atom_id res chain seq x y z
N VAL A 1 -8.12 -16.54 -7.84
CA VAL A 1 -8.34 -15.36 -6.99
C VAL A 1 -7.61 -14.19 -7.63
N VAL A 2 -8.27 -13.04 -7.73
CA VAL A 2 -7.71 -11.78 -8.25
C VAL A 2 -7.77 -10.74 -7.16
N ILE A 3 -6.63 -10.11 -6.89
CA ILE A 3 -6.45 -9.12 -5.82
C ILE A 3 -5.67 -7.95 -6.41
N ASN A 4 -6.16 -6.73 -6.22
CA ASN A 4 -5.37 -5.55 -6.45
C ASN A 4 -4.47 -5.29 -5.21
N ALA A 5 -3.18 -5.54 -5.37
CA ALA A 5 -2.15 -5.25 -4.38
C ALA A 5 -1.34 -3.97 -4.74
N GLY A 6 -1.79 -3.27 -5.77
CA GLY A 6 -1.18 -2.05 -6.26
C GLY A 6 -1.74 -0.79 -5.63
N HIS A 7 -1.81 0.28 -6.42
CA HIS A 7 -2.16 1.61 -5.94
C HIS A 7 -3.37 2.21 -6.66
N GLY A 8 -3.57 1.89 -7.94
CA GLY A 8 -4.64 2.45 -8.77
C GLY A 8 -5.87 1.56 -8.86
N ASP A 9 -7.02 2.15 -9.11
CA ASP A 9 -8.29 1.43 -9.33
C ASP A 9 -8.40 0.83 -10.74
N ASP A 10 -7.48 1.16 -11.62
CA ASP A 10 -7.43 0.76 -13.03
C ASP A 10 -6.48 -0.40 -13.33
N GLU A 11 -5.85 -0.97 -12.30
CA GLU A 11 -4.90 -2.08 -12.47
C GLU A 11 -5.57 -3.42 -12.82
N ILE A 12 -6.86 -3.55 -12.55
CA ILE A 12 -7.65 -4.74 -12.89
C ILE A 12 -8.80 -4.33 -13.81
N ASP A 13 -8.90 -4.98 -14.96
CA ASP A 13 -10.05 -4.80 -15.86
C ASP A 13 -11.31 -5.49 -15.30
N VAL A 14 -11.90 -4.86 -14.30
CA VAL A 14 -13.13 -5.33 -13.65
C VAL A 14 -14.31 -5.35 -14.63
N ALA A 15 -14.34 -4.40 -15.57
CA ALA A 15 -15.40 -4.33 -16.59
C ALA A 15 -15.31 -5.53 -17.52
N GLY A 16 -14.11 -5.92 -17.96
CA GLY A 16 -13.87 -7.11 -18.76
C GLY A 16 -14.23 -8.41 -18.03
N ILE A 17 -13.90 -8.52 -16.74
CA ILE A 17 -14.32 -9.67 -15.91
C ILE A 17 -15.84 -9.77 -15.87
N ARG A 18 -16.54 -8.67 -15.57
CA ARG A 18 -18.01 -8.64 -15.50
C ARG A 18 -18.66 -8.94 -16.85
N ALA A 19 -18.13 -8.41 -17.94
CA ALA A 19 -18.65 -8.65 -19.29
C ALA A 19 -18.48 -10.12 -19.73
N SER A 20 -17.47 -10.81 -19.24
CA SER A 20 -17.19 -12.22 -19.55
C SER A 20 -17.92 -13.20 -18.61
N ALA A 21 -18.52 -12.69 -17.54
CA ALA A 21 -19.19 -13.51 -16.54
C ALA A 21 -20.62 -13.88 -16.95
N THR A 22 -21.02 -15.11 -16.68
CA THR A 22 -22.41 -15.61 -16.79
C THR A 22 -23.19 -15.44 -15.49
N ALA A 23 -22.48 -15.36 -14.34
CA ALA A 23 -23.04 -15.12 -13.03
C ALA A 23 -21.98 -14.46 -12.14
N GLY A 24 -22.46 -13.70 -11.14
CA GLY A 24 -21.62 -13.13 -10.09
C GLY A 24 -22.34 -13.25 -8.75
N ASP A 25 -21.69 -13.93 -7.79
CA ASP A 25 -22.22 -14.19 -6.46
C ASP A 25 -21.34 -13.49 -5.42
N GLU A 26 -21.95 -12.70 -4.55
CA GLU A 26 -21.28 -12.17 -3.37
C GLU A 26 -21.10 -13.29 -2.35
N VAL A 27 -19.86 -13.66 -2.07
CA VAL A 27 -19.50 -14.79 -1.21
C VAL A 27 -19.31 -14.34 0.24
N SER A 28 -18.75 -13.17 0.41
CA SER A 28 -18.56 -12.49 1.69
C SER A 28 -18.29 -11.01 1.44
N ASP A 29 -18.22 -10.22 2.51
CA ASP A 29 -17.80 -8.82 2.45
C ASP A 29 -16.52 -8.71 1.61
N HIS A 30 -16.54 -7.84 0.61
CA HIS A 30 -15.41 -7.58 -0.30
C HIS A 30 -15.00 -8.76 -1.20
N VAL A 31 -15.75 -9.85 -1.31
CA VAL A 31 -15.43 -10.98 -2.20
C VAL A 31 -16.60 -11.31 -3.11
N VAL A 32 -16.41 -11.12 -4.41
CA VAL A 32 -17.38 -11.52 -5.44
C VAL A 32 -16.77 -12.64 -6.29
N ARG A 33 -17.55 -13.70 -6.49
CA ARG A 33 -17.17 -14.81 -7.34
C ARG A 33 -17.88 -14.72 -8.68
N TYR A 34 -17.11 -14.64 -9.76
CA TYR A 34 -17.61 -14.62 -11.13
C TYR A 34 -17.42 -15.96 -11.80
N SER A 35 -18.48 -16.50 -12.39
CA SER A 35 -18.42 -17.66 -13.30
C SER A 35 -18.19 -17.17 -14.70
N ILE A 36 -17.00 -17.44 -15.26
CA ILE A 36 -16.65 -16.99 -16.60
C ILE A 36 -17.18 -17.96 -17.65
N SER A 37 -17.74 -17.45 -18.73
CA SER A 37 -18.27 -18.25 -19.85
C SER A 37 -17.14 -19.11 -20.45
N ASN A 38 -17.32 -20.43 -20.43
CA ASN A 38 -16.33 -21.41 -20.90
C ASN A 38 -14.94 -21.30 -20.24
N GLY A 39 -14.85 -20.71 -19.05
CA GLY A 39 -13.62 -20.46 -18.34
C GLY A 39 -13.66 -20.82 -16.85
N PRO A 40 -12.61 -20.51 -16.12
CA PRO A 40 -12.54 -20.76 -14.69
C PRO A 40 -13.45 -19.81 -13.90
N THR A 41 -13.77 -20.17 -12.68
CA THR A 41 -14.37 -19.25 -11.72
C THR A 41 -13.30 -18.29 -11.18
N VAL A 42 -13.62 -17.00 -11.17
CA VAL A 42 -12.75 -15.92 -10.67
C VAL A 42 -13.33 -15.34 -9.38
N ALA A 43 -12.58 -15.39 -8.29
CA ALA A 43 -12.92 -14.66 -7.08
C ALA A 43 -12.17 -13.30 -7.11
N LEU A 44 -12.92 -12.21 -7.18
CA LEU A 44 -12.41 -10.85 -7.18
C LEU A 44 -12.57 -10.24 -5.79
N LEU A 45 -11.48 -9.73 -5.21
CA LEU A 45 -11.47 -9.07 -3.91
C LEU A 45 -11.61 -7.55 -4.07
N ALA A 46 -12.29 -6.96 -3.10
CA ALA A 46 -12.47 -5.50 -2.98
C ALA A 46 -12.98 -4.82 -4.27
N GLN A 47 -13.70 -5.57 -5.10
CA GLN A 47 -14.22 -5.10 -6.40
C GLN A 47 -13.12 -4.54 -7.35
N GLY A 48 -11.87 -4.96 -7.16
CA GLY A 48 -10.70 -4.50 -7.93
C GLY A 48 -9.99 -3.27 -7.36
N HIS A 49 -10.51 -2.67 -6.29
CA HIS A 49 -9.79 -1.61 -5.57
C HIS A 49 -8.60 -2.16 -4.77
N PRO A 50 -7.60 -1.34 -4.46
CA PRO A 50 -6.47 -1.75 -3.63
C PRO A 50 -6.94 -2.33 -2.29
N LEU A 51 -6.65 -3.60 -2.05
CA LEU A 51 -7.20 -4.37 -0.93
C LEU A 51 -6.82 -3.78 0.43
N ASN A 52 -5.56 -3.36 0.59
CA ASN A 52 -5.06 -2.77 1.82
C ASN A 52 -5.80 -1.46 2.21
N ILE A 53 -6.27 -0.70 1.22
CA ILE A 53 -7.04 0.53 1.45
C ILE A 53 -8.47 0.18 1.88
N VAL A 54 -9.11 -0.72 1.15
CA VAL A 54 -10.52 -1.12 1.42
C VAL A 54 -10.66 -1.80 2.78
N THR A 55 -9.70 -2.64 3.15
CA THR A 55 -9.72 -3.38 4.42
C THR A 55 -9.04 -2.63 5.56
N ASN A 56 -8.43 -1.47 5.30
CA ASN A 56 -7.64 -0.71 6.27
C ASN A 56 -6.62 -1.61 7.01
N SER A 57 -5.95 -2.48 6.27
CA SER A 57 -5.10 -3.55 6.84
C SER A 57 -3.61 -3.18 6.92
N GLY A 58 -3.26 -1.92 6.64
CA GLY A 58 -1.88 -1.45 6.74
C GLY A 58 -1.44 -1.27 8.19
N SER A 59 -0.27 -1.82 8.54
CA SER A 59 0.36 -1.53 9.84
C SER A 59 0.92 -0.10 9.85
N PRO A 60 0.71 0.68 10.92
CA PRO A 60 1.23 2.05 11.01
C PRO A 60 2.75 2.10 11.20
N GLU A 61 3.37 1.06 11.74
CA GLU A 61 4.78 1.08 12.13
C GLU A 61 5.73 1.32 10.93
N PRO A 62 5.62 0.59 9.79
CA PRO A 62 6.46 0.86 8.62
C PRO A 62 6.23 2.25 8.04
N VAL A 63 4.99 2.75 8.11
CA VAL A 63 4.64 4.07 7.59
C VAL A 63 5.27 5.17 8.45
N LEU A 64 5.23 5.05 9.77
CA LEU A 64 5.87 6.00 10.69
C LEU A 64 7.38 6.03 10.49
N LEU A 65 8.02 4.88 10.36
CA LEU A 65 9.45 4.80 10.07
C LEU A 65 9.81 5.47 8.74
N HIS A 66 9.02 5.19 7.69
CA HIS A 66 9.24 5.78 6.38
C HIS A 66 9.11 7.32 6.41
N PHE A 67 8.05 7.85 7.04
CA PHE A 67 7.88 9.30 7.15
C PHE A 67 8.91 9.97 8.04
N ALA A 68 9.37 9.33 9.12
CA ALA A 68 10.46 9.84 9.94
C ALA A 68 11.76 9.95 9.12
N LEU A 69 12.10 8.91 8.37
CA LEU A 69 13.29 8.92 7.50
C LEU A 69 13.17 9.99 6.40
N LEU A 70 12.01 10.09 5.74
CA LEU A 70 11.76 11.08 4.71
C LEU A 70 11.90 12.52 5.27
N GLY A 71 11.29 12.80 6.42
CA GLY A 71 11.39 14.11 7.07
C GLY A 71 12.81 14.50 7.42
N LEU A 72 13.58 13.60 8.03
CA LEU A 72 14.99 13.82 8.36
C LEU A 72 15.87 13.97 7.10
N THR A 73 15.58 13.23 6.04
CA THR A 73 16.29 13.37 4.78
C THR A 73 16.03 14.72 4.14
N LEU A 74 14.80 15.21 4.16
CA LEU A 74 14.46 16.54 3.65
C LEU A 74 15.11 17.65 4.48
N GLU A 75 15.13 17.54 5.82
CA GLU A 75 15.85 18.46 6.70
C GLU A 75 17.34 18.51 6.35
N TRP A 76 17.96 17.34 6.19
CA TRP A 76 19.36 17.24 5.81
C TRP A 76 19.64 17.87 4.44
N LEU A 77 18.83 17.59 3.44
CA LEU A 77 18.94 18.18 2.09
C LEU A 77 18.81 19.71 2.14
N ALA A 78 17.87 20.24 2.91
CA ALA A 78 17.64 21.68 3.03
C ALA A 78 18.77 22.41 3.79
N SER A 79 19.46 21.70 4.68
CA SER A 79 20.47 22.27 5.57
C SER A 79 21.90 22.16 5.03
N ASN A 80 22.11 21.47 3.89
CA ASN A 80 23.45 21.21 3.34
C ASN A 80 23.53 21.61 1.87
N ALA A 81 24.63 22.26 1.48
CA ALA A 81 24.96 22.50 0.09
C ALA A 81 25.56 21.24 -0.51
N LEU A 82 24.74 20.46 -1.19
CA LEU A 82 25.14 19.20 -1.80
C LEU A 82 25.46 19.37 -3.29
N PRO A 83 26.42 18.63 -3.83
CA PRO A 83 26.63 18.59 -5.28
C PRO A 83 25.42 17.94 -5.97
N ALA A 84 25.23 18.29 -7.25
CA ALA A 84 24.17 17.67 -8.05
C ALA A 84 24.45 16.18 -8.27
N GLY A 85 23.40 15.37 -8.18
CA GLY A 85 23.45 13.94 -8.38
C GLY A 85 23.00 13.14 -7.17
N GLU A 86 23.11 11.82 -7.26
CA GLU A 86 22.77 10.91 -6.17
C GLU A 86 23.75 11.07 -5.01
N GLN A 87 23.20 11.15 -3.79
CA GLN A 87 23.98 11.32 -2.56
C GLN A 87 23.64 10.19 -1.59
N PRO A 88 24.64 9.60 -0.93
CA PRO A 88 24.37 8.63 0.12
C PRO A 88 23.71 9.32 1.33
N ILE A 89 22.77 8.65 1.95
CA ILE A 89 22.17 9.11 3.21
C ILE A 89 23.26 9.09 4.30
N PRO A 90 23.37 10.16 5.16
CA PRO A 90 24.35 10.19 6.22
C PRO A 90 24.20 9.04 7.21
N GLU A 91 25.31 8.51 7.70
CA GLU A 91 25.32 7.54 8.80
C GLU A 91 24.53 8.08 10.01
N GLY A 92 23.75 7.23 10.65
CA GLY A 92 22.94 7.57 11.81
C GLY A 92 21.60 8.24 11.51
N LEU A 93 21.28 8.63 10.26
CA LEU A 93 19.98 9.21 9.93
C LEU A 93 18.87 8.16 10.07
N GLU A 94 19.13 6.93 9.64
CA GLU A 94 18.20 5.80 9.77
C GLU A 94 17.96 5.44 11.24
N GLU A 95 19.01 5.45 12.07
CA GLU A 95 18.91 5.21 13.51
C GLU A 95 18.04 6.28 14.20
N ARG A 96 18.23 7.56 13.83
CA ARG A 96 17.40 8.66 14.34
C ARG A 96 15.93 8.50 13.89
N ALA A 97 15.69 8.11 12.64
CA ALA A 97 14.35 7.85 12.13
C ALA A 97 13.67 6.73 12.91
N ALA A 98 14.39 5.63 13.17
CA ALA A 98 13.90 4.52 13.97
C ALA A 98 13.56 4.95 15.41
N ALA A 99 14.41 5.75 16.03
CA ALA A 99 14.16 6.26 17.38
C ALA A 99 12.91 7.16 17.44
N LEU A 100 12.72 8.05 16.45
CA LEU A 100 11.53 8.90 16.36
C LEU A 100 10.25 8.07 16.13
N ALA A 101 10.30 7.07 15.24
CA ALA A 101 9.17 6.19 14.99
C ALA A 101 8.77 5.40 16.24
N LEU A 102 9.73 4.84 16.97
CA LEU A 102 9.50 4.13 18.23
C LEU A 102 8.92 5.06 19.32
N GLN A 103 9.40 6.29 19.41
CA GLN A 103 8.85 7.27 20.34
C GLN A 103 7.39 7.62 20.01
N ALA A 104 7.06 7.80 18.75
CA ALA A 104 5.70 8.09 18.30
C ALA A 104 4.75 6.92 18.60
N LEU A 105 5.20 5.66 18.38
CA LEU A 105 4.43 4.46 18.70
C LEU A 105 4.23 4.32 20.21
N GLY A 106 5.25 4.56 21.02
CA GLY A 106 5.15 4.53 22.49
C GLY A 106 4.18 5.57 23.03
N ALA A 107 4.13 6.75 22.44
CA ALA A 107 3.19 7.80 22.81
C ALA A 107 1.74 7.51 22.42
N ALA A 108 1.53 6.73 21.35
CA ALA A 108 0.18 6.35 20.89
C ALA A 108 -0.47 5.24 21.74
N HIS A 109 0.32 4.50 22.53
CA HIS A 109 -0.14 3.37 23.35
C HIS A 109 -0.16 3.68 24.86
N GLY A 110 0.17 4.89 25.26
CA GLY A 110 0.11 5.40 26.62
C GLY A 110 -1.08 6.33 26.84
#